data_b77512f38d5eeb45bce4cf113f878386
#
_entry.id   b77512f38d5eeb45bce4cf113f878386
#
_cell.length_a   1.000
_cell.length_b   1.000
_cell.length_c   1.000
_cell.angle_alpha   90.00
_cell.angle_beta   90.00
_cell.angle_gamma   90.00
#
_symmetry.space_group_name_H-M   'P 1'
#
loop_
_entity.id
_entity.type
_entity.pdbx_description
1 polymer ?
#
loop_
_entity_poly.entity_id
_entity_poly.type
_entity_poly.pdbx_seq_one_letter_code
_entity_poly.pdbx_strand_id
1 'polypeptide(L)'
;PCRSRGLGDVYKRQGEIQVTYFAAGEKVGAFDSFDEVASGNSQAYIGADYYWKGKHPGWAPFTAIPFGLTAGEIDAWVKYAGGQELWDELAGSFGLKNFAMGNTGVQMGGWFNKEINSAEDLQGLKMRIPGLGGDVLAKLGGSPISVPGGQIYENLVSGAIDATEWVGPYNDYFMKFYEAAKYYYYPGMH
;
A
#
# COMPACT_ATOMS: atom_id res chain seq x y z
N PRO A 1 -13.09 14.34 5.77
CA PRO A 1 -13.33 14.46 4.33
C PRO A 1 -12.29 15.38 3.72
N CYS A 2 -11.50 14.87 2.80
CA CYS A 2 -10.46 15.62 2.11
C CYS A 2 -11.06 16.62 1.12
N ARG A 3 -11.57 17.74 1.59
CA ARG A 3 -12.03 18.87 0.75
C ARG A 3 -10.90 19.62 0.04
N SER A 4 -9.63 19.31 0.35
CA SER A 4 -8.48 20.00 -0.23
C SER A 4 -8.16 19.64 -1.69
N ARG A 5 -8.69 18.53 -2.21
CA ARG A 5 -8.41 18.09 -3.60
C ARG A 5 -9.20 18.86 -4.67
N GLY A 6 -10.39 19.39 -4.33
CA GLY A 6 -11.16 20.27 -5.23
C GLY A 6 -10.57 21.66 -5.41
N LEU A 7 -9.82 22.18 -4.42
CA LEU A 7 -9.22 23.51 -4.48
C LEU A 7 -8.11 23.62 -5.53
N GLY A 8 -7.33 22.55 -5.72
CA GLY A 8 -6.27 22.53 -6.74
C GLY A 8 -6.80 22.60 -8.17
N ASP A 9 -7.97 22.02 -8.43
CA ASP A 9 -8.64 22.04 -9.72
C ASP A 9 -9.25 23.43 -10.00
N VAL A 10 -9.95 24.00 -9.02
CA VAL A 10 -10.54 25.35 -9.15
C VAL A 10 -9.46 26.40 -9.43
N TYR A 11 -8.30 26.34 -8.78
CA TYR A 11 -7.22 27.31 -8.97
C TYR A 11 -6.40 27.11 -10.25
N LYS A 12 -6.18 25.86 -10.66
CA LYS A 12 -5.28 25.55 -11.79
C LYS A 12 -6.02 25.37 -13.10
N ARG A 13 -7.28 24.94 -13.08
CA ARG A 13 -8.06 24.57 -14.26
C ARG A 13 -9.39 25.32 -14.37
N GLN A 14 -9.66 26.25 -13.46
CA GLN A 14 -10.86 27.13 -13.46
C GLN A 14 -12.21 26.36 -13.57
N GLY A 15 -12.23 25.11 -13.05
CA GLY A 15 -13.43 24.27 -13.09
C GLY A 15 -13.63 23.48 -14.39
N GLU A 16 -12.63 23.44 -15.28
CA GLU A 16 -12.68 22.62 -16.50
C GLU A 16 -12.70 21.11 -16.19
N ILE A 17 -12.13 20.71 -15.07
CA ILE A 17 -12.14 19.33 -14.60
C ILE A 17 -12.87 19.25 -13.27
N GLN A 18 -13.95 18.48 -13.21
CA GLN A 18 -14.65 18.16 -11.98
C GLN A 18 -14.32 16.76 -11.52
N VAL A 19 -13.79 16.64 -10.30
CA VAL A 19 -13.39 15.35 -9.73
C VAL A 19 -14.38 14.95 -8.63
N THR A 20 -15.06 13.82 -8.82
CA THR A 20 -15.83 13.16 -7.78
C THR A 20 -14.96 12.09 -7.15
N TYR A 21 -14.65 12.26 -5.88
CA TYR A 21 -13.83 11.31 -5.13
C TYR A 21 -14.71 10.36 -4.33
N PHE A 22 -14.44 9.07 -4.46
CA PHE A 22 -15.04 8.01 -3.67
C PHE A 22 -13.97 7.41 -2.74
N ALA A 23 -14.25 7.30 -1.47
CA ALA A 23 -13.37 6.62 -0.54
C ALA A 23 -13.39 5.10 -0.79
N ALA A 24 -12.37 4.39 -0.27
CA ALA A 24 -12.30 2.95 -0.39
C ALA A 24 -13.57 2.28 0.16
N GLY A 25 -14.22 1.46 -0.65
CA GLY A 25 -15.47 0.78 -0.32
C GLY A 25 -16.76 1.56 -0.62
N GLU A 26 -16.69 2.83 -1.03
CA GLU A 26 -17.89 3.61 -1.37
C GLU A 26 -18.47 3.25 -2.76
N LYS A 27 -17.62 2.98 -3.73
CA LYS A 27 -18.05 2.61 -5.09
C LYS A 27 -17.76 1.14 -5.38
N VAL A 28 -16.53 0.72 -5.10
CA VAL A 28 -16.06 -0.66 -5.24
C VAL A 28 -15.16 -1.03 -4.06
N GLY A 29 -14.87 -2.31 -3.86
CA GLY A 29 -13.87 -2.74 -2.90
C GLY A 29 -12.51 -2.10 -3.14
N ALA A 30 -11.72 -1.88 -2.08
CA ALA A 30 -10.47 -1.13 -2.21
C ALA A 30 -9.52 -1.72 -3.26
N PHE A 31 -9.44 -3.04 -3.36
CA PHE A 31 -8.58 -3.73 -4.32
C PHE A 31 -9.19 -3.85 -5.73
N ASP A 32 -10.49 -3.60 -5.87
CA ASP A 32 -11.19 -3.66 -7.16
C ASP A 32 -11.05 -2.36 -7.95
N SER A 33 -10.45 -1.31 -7.34
CA SER A 33 -10.24 -0.01 -7.97
C SER A 33 -9.39 -0.08 -9.24
N PHE A 34 -8.45 -1.01 -9.32
CA PHE A 34 -7.65 -1.27 -10.51
C PHE A 34 -8.55 -1.71 -11.68
N ASP A 35 -9.37 -2.74 -11.46
CA ASP A 35 -10.25 -3.29 -12.50
C ASP A 35 -11.34 -2.30 -12.90
N GLU A 36 -11.82 -1.50 -11.94
CA GLU A 36 -12.79 -0.44 -12.16
C GLU A 36 -12.29 0.61 -13.16
N VAL A 37 -10.99 0.97 -13.08
CA VAL A 37 -10.39 1.92 -14.01
C VAL A 37 -9.94 1.23 -15.29
N ALA A 38 -9.36 0.05 -15.22
CA ALA A 38 -8.93 -0.71 -16.41
C ALA A 38 -10.12 -1.05 -17.33
N SER A 39 -11.31 -1.23 -16.78
CA SER A 39 -12.55 -1.44 -17.55
C SER A 39 -13.21 -0.15 -18.05
N GLY A 40 -12.69 1.02 -17.67
CA GLY A 40 -13.23 2.32 -18.07
C GLY A 40 -14.44 2.81 -17.26
N ASN A 41 -14.87 2.09 -16.21
CA ASN A 41 -16.01 2.49 -15.36
C ASN A 41 -15.68 3.67 -14.44
N SER A 42 -14.41 3.90 -14.17
CA SER A 42 -13.87 5.10 -13.50
C SER A 42 -12.66 5.61 -14.25
N GLN A 43 -12.35 6.90 -14.10
CA GLN A 43 -11.29 7.56 -14.86
C GLN A 43 -9.93 7.47 -14.19
N ALA A 44 -9.90 7.34 -12.87
CA ALA A 44 -8.65 7.25 -12.12
C ALA A 44 -8.87 6.55 -10.76
N TYR A 45 -7.79 5.97 -10.23
CA TYR A 45 -7.73 5.48 -8.86
C TYR A 45 -6.45 5.95 -8.18
N ILE A 46 -6.39 5.84 -6.86
CA ILE A 46 -5.18 6.04 -6.06
C ILE A 46 -4.95 4.76 -5.29
N GLY A 47 -3.78 4.18 -5.45
CA GLY A 47 -3.41 2.93 -4.78
C GLY A 47 -1.90 2.73 -4.76
N ALA A 48 -1.47 1.66 -4.11
CA ALA A 48 -0.10 1.18 -4.14
C ALA A 48 -0.04 -0.07 -5.02
N ASP A 49 0.81 -0.04 -6.03
CA ASP A 49 0.80 -1.03 -7.11
C ASP A 49 1.05 -2.47 -6.63
N TYR A 50 1.77 -2.66 -5.53
CA TYR A 50 2.02 -3.99 -4.97
C TYR A 50 0.75 -4.77 -4.60
N TYR A 51 -0.39 -4.09 -4.41
CA TYR A 51 -1.66 -4.78 -4.17
C TYR A 51 -2.09 -5.64 -5.35
N TRP A 52 -1.64 -5.30 -6.54
CA TRP A 52 -1.97 -6.01 -7.79
C TRP A 52 -0.82 -6.87 -8.32
N LYS A 53 0.19 -7.21 -7.48
CA LYS A 53 1.25 -8.15 -7.87
C LYS A 53 0.72 -9.51 -8.35
N GLY A 54 -0.50 -9.91 -7.92
CA GLY A 54 -1.17 -11.11 -8.40
C GLY A 54 -1.61 -11.03 -9.87
N LYS A 55 -1.79 -9.82 -10.42
CA LYS A 55 -2.07 -9.63 -11.86
C LYS A 55 -0.78 -9.66 -12.68
N HIS A 56 0.28 -9.05 -12.17
CA HIS A 56 1.61 -9.11 -12.73
C HIS A 56 2.66 -8.79 -11.64
N PRO A 57 3.71 -9.61 -11.48
CA PRO A 57 4.70 -9.40 -10.42
C PRO A 57 5.47 -8.07 -10.55
N GLY A 58 5.57 -7.53 -11.74
CA GLY A 58 6.20 -6.24 -12.02
C GLY A 58 5.52 -5.03 -11.36
N TRP A 59 4.32 -5.16 -10.81
CA TRP A 59 3.68 -4.07 -10.08
C TRP A 59 4.35 -3.76 -8.75
N ALA A 60 4.90 -4.77 -8.06
CA ALA A 60 5.44 -4.58 -6.72
C ALA A 60 6.64 -3.60 -6.65
N PRO A 61 7.62 -3.63 -7.56
CA PRO A 61 8.78 -2.73 -7.50
C PRO A 61 8.45 -1.23 -7.59
N PHE A 62 7.33 -0.86 -8.20
CA PHE A 62 6.92 0.56 -8.29
C PHE A 62 6.36 1.11 -6.98
N THR A 63 6.13 0.25 -5.99
CA THR A 63 5.73 0.68 -4.64
C THR A 63 6.85 0.48 -3.64
N ALA A 64 7.28 -0.76 -3.42
CA ALA A 64 8.31 -1.07 -2.43
C ALA A 64 8.98 -2.41 -2.69
N ILE A 65 10.28 -2.44 -2.48
CA ILE A 65 11.10 -3.65 -2.39
C ILE A 65 11.71 -3.68 -0.99
N PRO A 66 11.54 -4.73 -0.18
CA PRO A 66 12.16 -4.83 1.12
C PRO A 66 13.68 -4.58 1.02
N PHE A 67 14.19 -3.64 1.82
CA PHE A 67 15.60 -3.18 1.80
C PHE A 67 16.06 -2.61 0.44
N GLY A 68 15.13 -2.18 -0.40
CA GLY A 68 15.38 -1.58 -1.70
C GLY A 68 15.64 -0.07 -1.63
N LEU A 69 15.15 0.65 -2.64
CA LEU A 69 15.35 2.08 -2.78
C LEU A 69 14.59 2.87 -1.70
N THR A 70 15.23 3.91 -1.19
CA THR A 70 14.56 4.92 -0.35
C THR A 70 13.56 5.75 -1.17
N ALA A 71 12.71 6.52 -0.48
CA ALA A 71 11.74 7.39 -1.13
C ALA A 71 12.36 8.34 -2.18
N GLY A 72 13.52 8.92 -1.88
CA GLY A 72 14.23 9.80 -2.81
C GLY A 72 14.85 9.05 -3.99
N GLU A 73 15.35 7.86 -3.77
CA GLU A 73 15.97 7.03 -4.80
C GLU A 73 14.92 6.46 -5.78
N ILE A 74 13.76 5.99 -5.28
CA ILE A 74 12.67 5.53 -6.16
C ILE A 74 12.10 6.68 -6.98
N ASP A 75 11.96 7.88 -6.40
CA ASP A 75 11.54 9.08 -7.13
C ASP A 75 12.54 9.45 -8.23
N ALA A 76 13.84 9.38 -7.94
CA ALA A 76 14.90 9.62 -8.92
C ALA A 76 14.92 8.54 -10.01
N TRP A 77 14.76 7.27 -9.64
CA TRP A 77 14.67 6.18 -10.62
C TRP A 77 13.49 6.35 -11.56
N VAL A 78 12.30 6.64 -11.02
CA VAL A 78 11.10 6.85 -11.83
C VAL A 78 11.27 8.04 -12.77
N LYS A 79 11.82 9.17 -12.30
CA LYS A 79 11.91 10.40 -13.11
C LYS A 79 13.08 10.45 -14.08
N TYR A 80 14.21 9.83 -13.76
CA TYR A 80 15.48 10.09 -14.47
C TYR A 80 16.24 8.83 -14.90
N ALA A 81 15.81 7.64 -14.48
CA ALA A 81 16.56 6.41 -14.74
C ALA A 81 15.71 5.27 -15.31
N GLY A 82 14.71 5.62 -16.13
CA GLY A 82 13.94 4.65 -16.91
C GLY A 82 12.78 4.00 -16.16
N GLY A 83 12.54 4.39 -14.89
CA GLY A 83 11.46 3.80 -14.10
C GLY A 83 10.07 4.10 -14.66
N GLN A 84 9.83 5.33 -15.14
CA GLN A 84 8.56 5.71 -15.72
C GLN A 84 8.27 4.96 -17.03
N GLU A 85 9.28 4.76 -17.86
CA GLU A 85 9.15 4.02 -19.12
C GLU A 85 8.75 2.56 -18.87
N LEU A 86 9.39 1.90 -17.89
CA LEU A 86 9.03 0.53 -17.48
C LEU A 86 7.61 0.47 -16.90
N TRP A 87 7.26 1.48 -16.10
CA TRP A 87 5.92 1.58 -15.53
C TRP A 87 4.85 1.78 -16.60
N ASP A 88 5.16 2.61 -17.61
CA ASP A 88 4.28 2.86 -18.76
C ASP A 88 4.08 1.61 -19.63
N GLU A 89 5.14 0.84 -19.86
CA GLU A 89 5.07 -0.42 -20.59
C GLU A 89 4.14 -1.41 -19.88
N LEU A 90 4.36 -1.60 -18.56
CA LEU A 90 3.52 -2.49 -17.76
C LEU A 90 2.07 -1.99 -17.71
N ALA A 91 1.85 -0.73 -17.33
CA ALA A 91 0.53 -0.14 -17.21
C ALA A 91 -0.24 -0.15 -18.53
N GLY A 92 0.46 0.14 -19.64
CA GLY A 92 -0.10 0.12 -20.98
C GLY A 92 -0.66 -1.24 -21.38
N SER A 93 -0.08 -2.34 -20.92
CA SER A 93 -0.59 -3.68 -21.15
C SER A 93 -1.96 -3.95 -20.50
N PHE A 94 -2.35 -3.11 -19.53
CA PHE A 94 -3.66 -3.11 -18.85
C PHE A 94 -4.56 -1.94 -19.27
N GLY A 95 -4.15 -1.14 -20.27
CA GLY A 95 -4.88 0.06 -20.69
C GLY A 95 -4.79 1.22 -19.70
N LEU A 96 -3.77 1.23 -18.85
CA LEU A 96 -3.57 2.21 -17.78
C LEU A 96 -2.37 3.12 -18.08
N LYS A 97 -2.33 4.26 -17.39
CA LYS A 97 -1.18 5.16 -17.29
C LYS A 97 -0.98 5.51 -15.81
N ASN A 98 0.18 5.20 -15.27
CA ASN A 98 0.49 5.44 -13.88
C ASN A 98 1.36 6.69 -13.68
N PHE A 99 1.18 7.34 -12.53
CA PHE A 99 1.95 8.51 -12.11
C PHE A 99 2.25 8.42 -10.61
N ALA A 100 3.48 8.72 -10.22
CA ALA A 100 3.84 8.85 -8.83
C ALA A 100 3.08 10.03 -8.20
N MET A 101 2.29 9.77 -7.17
CA MET A 101 1.48 10.77 -6.48
C MET A 101 2.09 11.19 -5.14
N GLY A 102 2.78 10.30 -4.47
CA GLY A 102 3.39 10.53 -3.17
C GLY A 102 4.12 9.30 -2.66
N ASN A 103 4.77 9.45 -1.53
CA ASN A 103 5.50 8.39 -0.87
C ASN A 103 5.32 8.52 0.65
N THR A 104 5.24 7.42 1.36
CA THR A 104 5.10 7.37 2.83
C THR A 104 6.45 7.44 3.55
N GLY A 105 7.54 7.34 2.83
CA GLY A 105 8.86 7.08 3.39
C GLY A 105 8.98 5.62 3.86
N VAL A 106 10.07 5.31 4.56
CA VAL A 106 10.30 3.97 5.10
C VAL A 106 9.24 3.64 6.13
N GLN A 107 8.57 2.50 5.95
CA GLN A 107 7.52 2.06 6.86
C GLN A 107 8.09 1.24 8.01
N MET A 108 7.42 1.28 9.16
CA MET A 108 7.79 0.51 10.35
C MET A 108 7.62 -0.99 10.13
N GLY A 109 8.35 -1.81 10.90
CA GLY A 109 8.25 -3.27 10.85
C GLY A 109 6.86 -3.80 11.21
N GLY A 110 6.11 -3.08 12.03
CA GLY A 110 4.69 -3.31 12.27
C GLY A 110 4.29 -3.48 13.71
N TRP A 111 3.01 -3.81 13.89
CA TRP A 111 2.33 -4.07 15.16
C TRP A 111 2.08 -5.57 15.32
N PHE A 112 2.39 -6.09 16.50
CA PHE A 112 2.33 -7.52 16.81
C PHE A 112 1.57 -7.75 18.12
N ASN A 113 0.81 -8.83 18.19
CA ASN A 113 0.14 -9.26 19.42
C ASN A 113 1.05 -10.05 20.37
N LYS A 114 2.22 -10.46 19.89
CA LYS A 114 3.30 -11.11 20.65
C LYS A 114 4.63 -10.43 20.41
N GLU A 115 5.56 -10.62 21.32
CA GLU A 115 6.94 -10.16 21.15
C GLU A 115 7.67 -10.99 20.08
N ILE A 116 8.46 -10.33 19.26
CA ILE A 116 9.28 -10.95 18.22
C ILE A 116 10.75 -10.68 18.57
N ASN A 117 11.48 -11.70 18.96
CA ASN A 117 12.88 -11.61 19.37
C ASN A 117 13.82 -12.27 18.35
N SER A 118 13.27 -13.11 17.48
CA SER A 118 14.05 -13.85 16.48
C SER A 118 13.21 -14.16 15.23
N ALA A 119 13.85 -14.66 14.19
CA ALA A 119 13.16 -15.09 12.96
C ALA A 119 12.23 -16.30 13.21
N GLU A 120 12.56 -17.14 14.18
CA GLU A 120 11.75 -18.30 14.58
C GLU A 120 10.37 -17.89 15.10
N ASP A 121 10.26 -16.70 15.70
CA ASP A 121 8.98 -16.16 16.20
C ASP A 121 7.99 -15.80 15.07
N LEU A 122 8.49 -15.70 13.84
CA LEU A 122 7.67 -15.48 12.66
C LEU A 122 6.99 -16.76 12.14
N GLN A 123 7.40 -17.94 12.61
CA GLN A 123 6.79 -19.20 12.19
C GLN A 123 5.30 -19.24 12.51
N GLY A 124 4.49 -19.48 11.50
CA GLY A 124 3.03 -19.55 11.60
C GLY A 124 2.34 -18.21 11.89
N LEU A 125 3.07 -17.10 12.00
CA LEU A 125 2.52 -15.78 12.26
C LEU A 125 1.60 -15.33 11.12
N LYS A 126 0.34 -15.10 11.41
CA LYS A 126 -0.63 -14.52 10.46
C LYS A 126 -0.47 -13.00 10.46
N MET A 127 0.23 -12.48 9.48
CA MET A 127 0.49 -11.05 9.41
C MET A 127 -0.10 -10.43 8.14
N ARG A 128 -0.85 -9.34 8.32
CA ARG A 128 -1.23 -8.51 7.19
C ARG A 128 0.01 -7.76 6.71
N ILE A 129 0.49 -8.14 5.54
CA ILE A 129 1.63 -7.52 4.87
C ILE A 129 1.49 -7.70 3.36
N PRO A 130 1.38 -6.62 2.58
CA PRO A 130 1.24 -6.70 1.12
C PRO A 130 2.59 -6.83 0.41
N GLY A 131 2.52 -6.99 -0.89
CA GLY A 131 3.67 -6.89 -1.78
C GLY A 131 4.73 -7.96 -1.54
N LEU A 132 5.99 -7.59 -1.78
CA LEU A 132 7.15 -8.47 -1.63
C LEU A 132 7.50 -8.74 -0.16
N GLY A 133 7.12 -7.85 0.76
CA GLY A 133 7.25 -8.09 2.21
C GLY A 133 6.50 -9.36 2.64
N GLY A 134 5.30 -9.59 2.07
CA GLY A 134 4.57 -10.82 2.28
C GLY A 134 5.30 -12.06 1.78
N ASP A 135 5.98 -11.97 0.64
CA ASP A 135 6.77 -13.09 0.10
C ASP A 135 7.99 -13.40 0.99
N VAL A 136 8.63 -12.38 1.56
CA VAL A 136 9.71 -12.54 2.54
C VAL A 136 9.18 -13.24 3.79
N LEU A 137 8.07 -12.76 4.35
CA LEU A 137 7.44 -13.39 5.52
C LEU A 137 7.10 -14.86 5.26
N ALA A 138 6.53 -15.19 4.10
CA ALA A 138 6.22 -16.57 3.72
C ALA A 138 7.49 -17.46 3.71
N LYS A 139 8.60 -16.95 3.18
CA LYS A 139 9.89 -17.67 3.18
C LYS A 139 10.46 -17.88 4.59
N LEU A 140 10.10 -17.02 5.53
CA LEU A 140 10.46 -17.15 6.95
C LEU A 140 9.46 -18.02 7.73
N GLY A 141 8.50 -18.65 7.03
CA GLY A 141 7.53 -19.57 7.63
C GLY A 141 6.28 -18.90 8.21
N GLY A 142 6.10 -17.60 8.02
CA GLY A 142 4.90 -16.89 8.38
C GLY A 142 3.78 -17.05 7.33
N SER A 143 2.61 -16.55 7.64
CA SER A 143 1.40 -16.61 6.81
C SER A 143 0.97 -15.18 6.44
N PRO A 144 1.44 -14.63 5.31
CA PRO A 144 1.03 -13.31 4.86
C PRO A 144 -0.44 -13.30 4.44
N ILE A 145 -1.15 -12.27 4.88
CA ILE A 145 -2.57 -12.05 4.57
C ILE A 145 -2.71 -10.67 3.96
N SER A 146 -3.45 -10.57 2.86
CA SER A 146 -3.75 -9.30 2.22
C SER A 146 -5.19 -8.91 2.50
N VAL A 147 -5.38 -7.84 3.28
CA VAL A 147 -6.69 -7.23 3.53
C VAL A 147 -6.61 -5.73 3.36
N PRO A 148 -7.71 -5.07 2.93
CA PRO A 148 -7.79 -3.62 2.86
C PRO A 148 -7.53 -2.95 4.20
N GLY A 149 -6.95 -1.73 4.18
CA GLY A 149 -6.60 -0.99 5.39
C GLY A 149 -7.74 -0.83 6.38
N GLY A 150 -8.96 -0.56 5.90
CA GLY A 150 -10.14 -0.40 6.77
C GLY A 150 -10.58 -1.66 7.53
N GLN A 151 -10.06 -2.83 7.17
CA GLN A 151 -10.39 -4.09 7.83
C GLN A 151 -9.32 -4.56 8.84
N ILE A 152 -8.16 -3.89 8.87
CA ILE A 152 -7.01 -4.35 9.67
C ILE A 152 -7.34 -4.37 11.15
N TYR A 153 -7.93 -3.30 11.70
CA TYR A 153 -8.24 -3.20 13.12
C TYR A 153 -9.15 -4.35 13.60
N GLU A 154 -10.24 -4.59 12.87
CA GLU A 154 -11.18 -5.67 13.20
C GLU A 154 -10.53 -7.06 13.12
N ASN A 155 -9.66 -7.27 12.13
CA ASN A 155 -8.94 -8.54 11.99
C ASN A 155 -7.91 -8.74 13.11
N LEU A 156 -7.26 -7.67 13.61
CA LEU A 156 -6.39 -7.75 14.79
C LEU A 156 -7.19 -8.06 16.05
N VAL A 157 -8.30 -7.36 16.28
CA VAL A 157 -9.15 -7.56 17.47
C VAL A 157 -9.76 -8.96 17.51
N SER A 158 -10.21 -9.48 16.35
CA SER A 158 -10.80 -10.83 16.27
C SER A 158 -9.76 -11.96 16.30
N GLY A 159 -8.45 -11.66 16.17
CA GLY A 159 -7.39 -12.67 16.05
C GLY A 159 -7.37 -13.37 14.68
N ALA A 160 -8.05 -12.83 13.67
CA ALA A 160 -7.92 -13.31 12.30
C ALA A 160 -6.51 -13.09 11.76
N ILE A 161 -5.85 -12.01 12.21
CA ILE A 161 -4.42 -11.74 12.02
C ILE A 161 -3.74 -11.51 13.39
N ASP A 162 -2.48 -11.86 13.48
CA ASP A 162 -1.64 -11.72 14.68
C ASP A 162 -0.79 -10.43 14.65
N ALA A 163 -0.59 -9.89 13.45
CA ALA A 163 0.26 -8.73 13.21
C ALA A 163 -0.15 -7.99 11.95
N THR A 164 0.28 -6.74 11.85
CA THR A 164 0.13 -5.90 10.65
C THR A 164 1.29 -4.93 10.54
N GLU A 165 1.74 -4.65 9.32
CA GLU A 165 2.42 -3.40 9.00
C GLU A 165 1.38 -2.39 8.44
N TRP A 166 1.72 -1.10 8.45
CA TRP A 166 0.91 -0.06 7.85
C TRP A 166 1.78 1.05 7.27
N VAL A 167 2.17 2.04 8.07
CA VAL A 167 3.04 3.14 7.61
C VAL A 167 4.06 3.48 8.68
N GLY A 168 3.64 4.13 9.75
CA GLY A 168 4.50 4.64 10.80
C GLY A 168 3.70 5.27 11.92
N PRO A 169 4.34 5.74 13.01
CA PRO A 169 3.67 6.14 14.25
C PRO A 169 2.53 7.12 14.04
N TYR A 170 2.70 8.09 13.14
CA TYR A 170 1.67 9.10 12.89
C TYR A 170 0.40 8.51 12.27
N ASN A 171 0.55 7.76 11.19
CA ASN A 171 -0.60 7.15 10.49
C ASN A 171 -1.23 6.04 11.32
N ASP A 172 -0.39 5.21 11.95
CA ASP A 172 -0.81 4.04 12.72
C ASP A 172 -1.59 4.44 13.98
N TYR A 173 -1.28 5.61 14.55
CA TYR A 173 -2.03 6.17 15.67
C TYR A 173 -3.51 6.41 15.32
N PHE A 174 -3.80 6.94 14.13
CA PHE A 174 -5.18 7.15 13.68
C PHE A 174 -5.92 5.85 13.39
N MET A 175 -5.18 4.79 13.05
CA MET A 175 -5.74 3.45 12.86
C MET A 175 -5.96 2.68 14.16
N LYS A 176 -5.47 3.22 15.29
CA LYS A 176 -5.63 2.67 16.64
C LYS A 176 -5.09 1.25 16.84
N PHE A 177 -4.11 0.84 16.07
CA PHE A 177 -3.55 -0.51 16.16
C PHE A 177 -2.99 -0.83 17.56
N TYR A 178 -2.52 0.19 18.29
CA TYR A 178 -2.04 0.06 19.68
C TYR A 178 -3.11 -0.46 20.68
N GLU A 179 -4.39 -0.34 20.33
CA GLU A 179 -5.48 -0.91 21.15
C GLU A 179 -5.59 -2.44 20.97
N ALA A 180 -5.21 -2.96 19.80
CA ALA A 180 -5.36 -4.35 19.42
C ALA A 180 -4.04 -5.15 19.48
N ALA A 181 -2.88 -4.51 19.21
CA ALA A 181 -1.57 -5.13 19.22
C ALA A 181 -0.60 -4.28 20.05
N LYS A 182 0.16 -4.92 20.94
CA LYS A 182 0.92 -4.23 22.00
C LYS A 182 2.38 -3.97 21.68
N TYR A 183 2.95 -4.69 20.69
CA TYR A 183 4.36 -4.61 20.35
C TYR A 183 4.52 -3.91 19.01
N TYR A 184 5.32 -2.84 18.97
CA TYR A 184 5.60 -2.05 17.79
C TYR A 184 7.07 -2.10 17.44
N TYR A 185 7.40 -2.52 16.23
CA TYR A 185 8.78 -2.78 15.82
C TYR A 185 9.32 -1.77 14.82
N TYR A 186 10.54 -1.32 15.12
CA TYR A 186 11.46 -0.60 14.28
C TYR A 186 12.77 -1.40 14.21
N PRO A 187 13.56 -1.36 13.14
CA PRO A 187 13.42 -0.48 11.95
C PRO A 187 12.39 -0.98 10.94
N GLY A 188 12.06 -0.06 10.01
CA GLY A 188 11.29 -0.38 8.83
C GLY A 188 12.12 -1.13 7.80
N MET A 189 11.46 -1.76 6.83
CA MET A 189 12.12 -2.60 5.82
C MET A 189 11.69 -2.27 4.38
N HIS A 190 10.66 -1.45 4.16
CA HIS A 190 10.20 -1.02 2.84
C HIS A 190 9.50 0.35 2.83
#